data_6ad9b857184155eef2d2304f0e71cd3a
#
_entry.id   6ad9b857184155eef2d2304f0e71cd3a
#
_cell.length_a   1.000
_cell.length_b   1.000
_cell.length_c   1.000
_cell.angle_alpha   90.00
_cell.angle_beta   90.00
_cell.angle_gamma   90.00
#
_symmetry.space_group_name_H-M   'P 1'
#
loop_
_entity.id
_entity.type
_entity.pdbx_description
1 polymer ?
#
loop_
_entity_poly.entity_id
_entity_poly.type
_entity_poly.pdbx_seq_one_letter_code
_entity_poly.pdbx_strand_id
1 'polypeptide(L)'
;MTRRLPLLALPLLLAACATPPQSQPPQTLYHYQLGEGTDDRPLSLAQAVDRVKDADIVLVGELHSHPAVHLLQANLLAELAEQSRQDGRGLVLSMEQFSRADQPVLDAYLAGRIGEAALIRDGHAWPNYPSDYRPLVEFAKAQQLTVIAANAPKPLVSCVGQEGPEWLDKLPASRRSQLARELTLGDDPYRQKFMASLHHGDADGNARRFAAQTSWDEPWRRAWSIISSSIPAGASCTSPATSTWRGGWVSRAASPAAIRR
;
A
#
# COMPACT_ATOMS: atom_id res chain seq x y z
N MET A 1 -72.83 31.67 -35.80
CA MET A 1 -72.04 32.04 -34.63
C MET A 1 -71.54 30.81 -33.97
N THR A 2 -70.39 30.38 -34.34
CA THR A 2 -69.72 29.16 -33.82
C THR A 2 -68.55 29.54 -32.88
N ARG A 3 -68.78 29.35 -31.59
CA ARG A 3 -67.78 29.59 -30.55
C ARG A 3 -66.70 28.40 -30.57
N ARG A 4 -65.47 28.73 -30.88
CA ARG A 4 -64.36 27.83 -30.71
C ARG A 4 -63.76 27.92 -29.28
N LEU A 5 -63.83 26.86 -28.52
CA LEU A 5 -63.10 26.73 -27.26
C LEU A 5 -61.63 26.53 -27.53
N PRO A 6 -60.72 27.17 -26.79
CA PRO A 6 -59.27 26.83 -26.84
C PRO A 6 -58.94 25.57 -25.98
N LEU A 7 -58.29 24.60 -26.58
CA LEU A 7 -57.67 23.49 -25.87
C LEU A 7 -56.46 24.03 -25.08
N LEU A 8 -56.55 24.02 -23.75
CA LEU A 8 -55.37 24.19 -22.88
C LEU A 8 -54.57 22.88 -22.87
N ALA A 9 -53.39 22.87 -23.49
CA ALA A 9 -52.42 21.80 -23.34
C ALA A 9 -51.66 21.97 -22.02
N LEU A 10 -51.91 21.04 -21.10
CA LEU A 10 -51.21 20.95 -19.81
C LEU A 10 -49.89 20.23 -20.02
N PRO A 11 -48.71 20.82 -19.77
CA PRO A 11 -47.43 20.08 -19.87
C PRO A 11 -47.31 19.13 -18.69
N LEU A 12 -47.27 17.83 -18.98
CA LEU A 12 -46.86 16.78 -18.03
C LEU A 12 -45.39 16.94 -17.76
N LEU A 13 -45.01 17.48 -16.62
CA LEU A 13 -43.67 17.45 -16.07
C LEU A 13 -43.36 15.99 -15.62
N LEU A 14 -42.70 15.22 -16.45
CA LEU A 14 -42.08 13.95 -16.07
C LEU A 14 -40.89 14.24 -15.13
N ALA A 15 -41.14 14.23 -13.82
CA ALA A 15 -40.09 14.16 -12.83
C ALA A 15 -39.42 12.78 -12.93
N ALA A 16 -38.34 12.68 -13.70
CA ALA A 16 -37.48 11.52 -13.67
C ALA A 16 -36.83 11.46 -12.30
N CYS A 17 -37.35 10.63 -11.41
CA CYS A 17 -36.65 10.24 -10.19
C CYS A 17 -35.37 9.55 -10.61
N ALA A 18 -34.26 10.26 -10.60
CA ALA A 18 -32.95 9.67 -10.70
C ALA A 18 -32.74 8.81 -9.44
N THR A 19 -33.03 7.52 -9.54
CA THR A 19 -32.59 6.54 -8.55
C THR A 19 -31.07 6.61 -8.48
N PRO A 20 -30.48 6.78 -7.28
CA PRO A 20 -29.03 6.69 -7.15
C PRO A 20 -28.58 5.33 -7.72
N PRO A 21 -27.42 5.28 -8.38
CA PRO A 21 -26.93 4.03 -8.93
C PRO A 21 -26.82 3.01 -7.80
N GLN A 22 -27.65 1.98 -7.83
CA GLN A 22 -27.52 0.86 -6.92
C GLN A 22 -26.20 0.18 -7.24
N SER A 23 -25.32 0.08 -6.24
CA SER A 23 -24.09 -0.68 -6.35
C SER A 23 -24.46 -2.12 -6.71
N GLN A 24 -24.11 -2.55 -7.94
CA GLN A 24 -24.31 -3.94 -8.30
C GLN A 24 -23.32 -4.80 -7.52
N PRO A 25 -23.76 -5.95 -6.99
CA PRO A 25 -22.84 -6.85 -6.32
C PRO A 25 -21.73 -7.29 -7.28
N PRO A 26 -20.50 -7.53 -6.76
CA PRO A 26 -19.39 -8.01 -7.59
C PRO A 26 -19.75 -9.26 -8.40
N GLN A 27 -19.54 -9.21 -9.70
CA GLN A 27 -19.88 -10.32 -10.60
C GLN A 27 -18.69 -11.26 -10.84
N THR A 28 -17.46 -10.84 -10.51
CA THR A 28 -16.24 -11.64 -10.65
C THR A 28 -15.29 -11.38 -9.48
N LEU A 29 -14.26 -12.22 -9.34
CA LEU A 29 -13.20 -12.03 -8.34
C LEU A 29 -12.35 -10.76 -8.56
N TYR A 30 -12.48 -10.11 -9.72
CA TYR A 30 -11.79 -8.87 -10.07
C TYR A 30 -12.62 -7.62 -9.80
N HIS A 31 -13.90 -7.76 -9.46
CA HIS A 31 -14.73 -6.62 -9.11
C HIS A 31 -14.40 -6.12 -7.71
N TYR A 32 -14.23 -4.81 -7.61
CA TYR A 32 -14.09 -4.12 -6.34
C TYR A 32 -14.98 -2.86 -6.33
N GLN A 33 -15.29 -2.40 -5.15
CA GLN A 33 -15.95 -1.12 -4.92
C GLN A 33 -15.09 -0.32 -3.95
N LEU A 34 -14.93 0.96 -4.24
CA LEU A 34 -14.29 1.89 -3.34
C LEU A 34 -15.38 2.65 -2.59
N GLY A 35 -15.13 2.90 -1.32
CA GLY A 35 -16.01 3.69 -0.47
C GLY A 35 -15.19 4.46 0.54
N GLU A 36 -15.76 5.51 1.10
CA GLU A 36 -15.15 6.22 2.22
C GLU A 36 -15.40 5.45 3.51
N GLY A 37 -14.36 5.25 4.35
CA GLY A 37 -14.44 4.40 5.53
C GLY A 37 -15.43 4.86 6.63
N THR A 38 -16.02 6.04 6.47
CA THR A 38 -17.01 6.62 7.40
C THR A 38 -18.44 6.52 6.87
N ASP A 39 -18.61 6.30 5.60
CA ASP A 39 -19.91 6.07 4.97
C ASP A 39 -19.74 5.13 3.76
N ASP A 40 -20.79 4.39 3.42
CA ASP A 40 -20.78 3.43 2.31
C ASP A 40 -20.96 4.09 0.93
N ARG A 41 -20.71 5.40 0.80
CA ARG A 41 -20.83 6.07 -0.48
C ARG A 41 -19.78 5.55 -1.45
N PRO A 42 -20.18 5.03 -2.61
CA PRO A 42 -19.24 4.56 -3.58
C PRO A 42 -18.39 5.71 -4.14
N LEU A 43 -17.10 5.46 -4.29
CA LEU A 43 -16.15 6.36 -4.93
C LEU A 43 -15.69 5.75 -6.25
N SER A 44 -15.53 6.60 -7.27
CA SER A 44 -14.73 6.24 -8.43
C SER A 44 -13.24 6.24 -8.07
N LEU A 45 -12.42 5.58 -8.89
CA LEU A 45 -10.96 5.59 -8.69
C LEU A 45 -10.39 7.02 -8.73
N ALA A 46 -10.84 7.84 -9.68
CA ALA A 46 -10.43 9.24 -9.77
C ALA A 46 -10.81 10.05 -8.51
N GLN A 47 -11.99 9.82 -7.93
CA GLN A 47 -12.38 10.45 -6.66
C GLN A 47 -11.49 9.95 -5.50
N ALA A 48 -11.13 8.68 -5.48
CA ALA A 48 -10.23 8.14 -4.46
C ALA A 48 -8.83 8.78 -4.57
N VAL A 49 -8.30 8.94 -5.78
CA VAL A 49 -7.02 9.62 -6.03
C VAL A 49 -7.09 11.09 -5.62
N ASP A 50 -8.15 11.80 -5.97
CA ASP A 50 -8.34 13.20 -5.56
C ASP A 50 -8.32 13.39 -4.02
N ARG A 51 -8.79 12.39 -3.26
CA ARG A 51 -8.75 12.42 -1.78
C ARG A 51 -7.33 12.30 -1.20
N VAL A 52 -6.42 11.70 -1.93
CA VAL A 52 -5.05 11.42 -1.47
C VAL A 52 -3.97 12.21 -2.21
N LYS A 53 -4.34 13.04 -3.19
CA LYS A 53 -3.39 13.76 -4.05
C LYS A 53 -2.41 14.66 -3.29
N ASP A 54 -2.83 15.22 -2.16
CA ASP A 54 -2.01 16.10 -1.32
C ASP A 54 -1.26 15.33 -0.21
N ALA A 55 -1.40 14.00 -0.16
CA ALA A 55 -0.69 13.19 0.80
C ALA A 55 0.76 12.96 0.35
N ASP A 56 1.70 13.06 1.29
CA ASP A 56 3.10 12.70 1.04
C ASP A 56 3.27 11.18 0.90
N ILE A 57 2.42 10.39 1.57
CA ILE A 57 2.47 8.94 1.60
C ILE A 57 1.05 8.39 1.49
N VAL A 58 0.86 7.46 0.57
CA VAL A 58 -0.37 6.67 0.42
C VAL A 58 -0.06 5.22 0.80
N LEU A 59 -0.76 4.71 1.82
CA LEU A 59 -0.65 3.33 2.27
C LEU A 59 -1.80 2.52 1.71
N VAL A 60 -1.47 1.43 1.01
CA VAL A 60 -2.45 0.52 0.42
C VAL A 60 -2.33 -0.84 1.08
N GLY A 61 -3.32 -1.18 1.90
CA GLY A 61 -3.42 -2.51 2.52
C GLY A 61 -3.94 -3.56 1.54
N GLU A 62 -3.64 -4.83 1.81
CA GLU A 62 -4.10 -5.92 0.95
C GLU A 62 -4.57 -7.14 1.73
N LEU A 63 -5.42 -7.92 1.06
CA LEU A 63 -5.57 -9.35 1.32
C LEU A 63 -4.69 -10.06 0.31
N HIS A 64 -3.64 -10.74 0.78
CA HIS A 64 -2.75 -11.49 -0.10
C HIS A 64 -3.54 -12.45 -0.99
N SER A 65 -3.14 -12.51 -2.26
CA SER A 65 -3.77 -13.37 -3.28
C SER A 65 -5.24 -13.06 -3.58
N HIS A 66 -5.73 -11.86 -3.26
CA HIS A 66 -7.08 -11.44 -3.65
C HIS A 66 -7.04 -10.64 -4.97
N PRO A 67 -7.55 -11.19 -6.09
CA PRO A 67 -7.35 -10.61 -7.42
C PRO A 67 -7.86 -9.16 -7.56
N ALA A 68 -9.00 -8.83 -6.95
CA ALA A 68 -9.56 -7.48 -7.02
C ALA A 68 -8.70 -6.45 -6.29
N VAL A 69 -8.03 -6.86 -5.19
CA VAL A 69 -7.11 -5.98 -4.45
C VAL A 69 -5.88 -5.67 -5.31
N HIS A 70 -5.29 -6.68 -5.94
CA HIS A 70 -4.13 -6.49 -6.81
C HIS A 70 -4.46 -5.69 -8.08
N LEU A 71 -5.66 -5.88 -8.63
CA LEU A 71 -6.15 -5.03 -9.71
C LEU A 71 -6.34 -3.57 -9.26
N LEU A 72 -6.91 -3.34 -8.08
CA LEU A 72 -7.02 -2.01 -7.50
C LEU A 72 -5.65 -1.37 -7.31
N GLN A 73 -4.67 -2.10 -6.76
CA GLN A 73 -3.32 -1.59 -6.57
C GLN A 73 -2.69 -1.12 -7.89
N ALA A 74 -2.83 -1.91 -8.95
CA ALA A 74 -2.29 -1.57 -10.27
C ALA A 74 -2.99 -0.33 -10.86
N ASN A 75 -4.31 -0.26 -10.79
CA ASN A 75 -5.08 0.87 -11.27
C ASN A 75 -4.78 2.15 -10.46
N LEU A 76 -4.68 2.04 -9.14
CA LEU A 76 -4.36 3.16 -8.26
C LEU A 76 -2.95 3.70 -8.52
N LEU A 77 -1.96 2.81 -8.72
CA LEU A 77 -0.60 3.21 -9.08
C LEU A 77 -0.58 3.98 -10.40
N ALA A 78 -1.34 3.52 -11.40
CA ALA A 78 -1.40 4.19 -12.71
C ALA A 78 -2.02 5.59 -12.60
N GLU A 79 -3.12 5.74 -11.89
CA GLU A 79 -3.78 7.03 -11.68
C GLU A 79 -2.91 8.00 -10.85
N LEU A 80 -2.26 7.51 -9.79
CA LEU A 80 -1.33 8.31 -9.00
C LEU A 80 -0.11 8.75 -9.79
N ALA A 81 0.41 7.90 -10.69
CA ALA A 81 1.51 8.26 -11.56
C ALA A 81 1.12 9.35 -12.56
N GLU A 82 -0.07 9.25 -13.13
CA GLU A 82 -0.60 10.28 -14.04
C GLU A 82 -0.80 11.61 -13.30
N GLN A 83 -1.43 11.60 -12.13
CA GLN A 83 -1.63 12.79 -11.29
C GLN A 83 -0.29 13.42 -10.90
N SER A 84 0.66 12.60 -10.47
CA SER A 84 2.00 13.04 -10.05
C SER A 84 2.76 13.72 -11.20
N ARG A 85 2.61 13.21 -12.43
CA ARG A 85 3.20 13.77 -13.64
C ARG A 85 2.57 15.13 -13.99
N GLN A 86 1.25 15.25 -13.85
CA GLN A 86 0.53 16.51 -14.08
C GLN A 86 0.92 17.59 -13.08
N ASP A 87 1.14 17.21 -11.83
CA ASP A 87 1.52 18.11 -10.74
C ASP A 87 3.05 18.40 -10.72
N GLY A 88 3.83 17.78 -11.60
CA GLY A 88 5.30 17.89 -11.61
C GLY A 88 5.97 17.27 -10.37
N ARG A 89 5.27 16.36 -9.68
CA ARG A 89 5.77 15.64 -8.50
C ARG A 89 6.36 14.31 -8.93
N GLY A 90 7.36 13.80 -8.19
CA GLY A 90 7.84 12.44 -8.37
C GLY A 90 6.95 11.43 -7.64
N LEU A 91 6.83 10.22 -8.17
CA LEU A 91 6.18 9.10 -7.52
C LEU A 91 7.18 7.97 -7.28
N VAL A 92 7.13 7.38 -6.10
CA VAL A 92 7.95 6.22 -5.72
C VAL A 92 7.03 5.09 -5.28
N LEU A 93 7.26 3.90 -5.81
CA LEU A 93 6.60 2.68 -5.38
C LEU A 93 7.45 1.98 -4.33
N SER A 94 6.89 1.73 -3.15
CA SER A 94 7.53 0.95 -2.08
C SER A 94 6.81 -0.38 -1.93
N MET A 95 7.55 -1.50 -2.01
CA MET A 95 7.00 -2.85 -2.08
C MET A 95 7.52 -3.74 -0.96
N GLU A 96 6.58 -4.39 -0.25
CA GLU A 96 6.88 -5.42 0.76
C GLU A 96 7.44 -6.70 0.15
N GLN A 97 7.09 -6.98 -1.08
CA GLN A 97 7.36 -8.23 -1.76
C GLN A 97 8.85 -8.44 -2.08
N PHE A 98 9.65 -7.42 -1.86
CA PHE A 98 11.11 -7.48 -2.00
C PHE A 98 11.82 -7.07 -0.72
N SER A 99 12.84 -7.85 -0.37
CA SER A 99 13.70 -7.54 0.77
C SER A 99 14.69 -6.43 0.43
N ARG A 100 15.01 -5.59 1.40
CA ARG A 100 16.04 -4.54 1.28
C ARG A 100 17.40 -5.09 0.84
N ALA A 101 17.69 -6.34 1.17
CA ALA A 101 18.92 -7.00 0.72
C ALA A 101 18.93 -7.22 -0.81
N ASP A 102 17.75 -7.30 -1.42
CA ASP A 102 17.57 -7.61 -2.84
C ASP A 102 17.38 -6.34 -3.70
N GLN A 103 17.45 -5.14 -3.12
CA GLN A 103 17.36 -3.88 -3.86
C GLN A 103 18.26 -3.82 -5.10
N PRO A 104 19.55 -4.25 -5.04
CA PRO A 104 20.41 -4.21 -6.23
C PRO A 104 19.92 -5.09 -7.39
N VAL A 105 19.26 -6.22 -7.07
CA VAL A 105 18.66 -7.10 -8.10
C VAL A 105 17.43 -6.44 -8.71
N LEU A 106 16.57 -5.85 -7.89
CA LEU A 106 15.42 -5.09 -8.35
C LEU A 106 15.84 -3.92 -9.25
N ASP A 107 16.85 -3.14 -8.84
CA ASP A 107 17.40 -2.04 -9.63
C ASP A 107 17.98 -2.52 -10.97
N ALA A 108 18.63 -3.68 -10.98
CA ALA A 108 19.17 -4.27 -12.20
C ALA A 108 18.04 -4.66 -13.18
N TYR A 109 16.93 -5.16 -12.65
CA TYR A 109 15.75 -5.51 -13.45
C TYR A 109 15.06 -4.26 -14.02
N LEU A 110 14.82 -3.27 -13.19
CA LEU A 110 14.18 -2.00 -13.61
C LEU A 110 15.01 -1.31 -14.70
N ALA A 111 16.34 -1.35 -14.58
CA ALA A 111 17.27 -0.83 -15.59
C ALA A 111 17.42 -1.72 -16.84
N GLY A 112 16.71 -2.84 -16.95
CA GLY A 112 16.78 -3.75 -18.09
C GLY A 112 18.09 -4.57 -18.19
N ARG A 113 18.91 -4.60 -17.14
CA ARG A 113 20.19 -5.33 -17.15
C ARG A 113 20.03 -6.83 -16.93
N ILE A 114 18.93 -7.25 -16.33
CA ILE A 114 18.58 -8.66 -16.13
C ILE A 114 17.15 -8.92 -16.56
N GLY A 115 16.82 -10.17 -16.87
CA GLY A 115 15.45 -10.59 -17.20
C GLY A 115 14.61 -10.95 -15.96
N GLU A 116 13.31 -11.11 -16.14
CA GLU A 116 12.35 -11.41 -15.06
C GLU A 116 12.69 -12.71 -14.30
N ALA A 117 13.13 -13.75 -15.01
CA ALA A 117 13.53 -15.00 -14.37
C ALA A 117 14.67 -14.82 -13.36
N ALA A 118 15.60 -13.89 -13.63
CA ALA A 118 16.66 -13.54 -12.69
C ALA A 118 16.12 -12.72 -11.51
N LEU A 119 15.19 -11.75 -11.77
CA LEU A 119 14.53 -11.03 -10.70
C LEU A 119 13.81 -11.98 -9.72
N ILE A 120 13.03 -12.93 -10.26
CA ILE A 120 12.28 -13.88 -9.43
C ILE A 120 13.21 -14.75 -8.58
N ARG A 121 14.26 -15.29 -9.21
CA ARG A 121 15.21 -16.20 -8.55
C ARG A 121 16.12 -15.48 -7.56
N ASP A 122 16.80 -14.43 -8.01
CA ASP A 122 17.89 -13.78 -7.27
C ASP A 122 17.39 -12.63 -6.38
N GLY A 123 16.24 -12.04 -6.74
CA GLY A 123 15.51 -11.06 -5.94
C GLY A 123 14.54 -11.69 -4.94
N HIS A 124 14.53 -13.03 -4.84
CA HIS A 124 13.70 -13.79 -3.90
C HIS A 124 12.24 -13.35 -3.91
N ALA A 125 11.72 -13.05 -5.12
CA ALA A 125 10.34 -12.60 -5.26
C ALA A 125 9.36 -13.64 -4.68
N TRP A 126 8.27 -13.15 -4.13
CA TRP A 126 7.26 -14.03 -3.54
C TRP A 126 6.68 -15.00 -4.60
N PRO A 127 6.24 -16.21 -4.19
CA PRO A 127 5.74 -17.22 -5.15
C PRO A 127 4.59 -16.74 -6.03
N ASN A 128 3.76 -15.84 -5.52
CA ASN A 128 2.65 -15.22 -6.23
C ASN A 128 3.02 -13.92 -6.99
N TYR A 129 4.32 -13.57 -7.08
CA TYR A 129 4.78 -12.41 -7.83
C TYR A 129 4.23 -12.38 -9.27
N PRO A 130 4.26 -13.49 -10.05
CA PRO A 130 3.83 -13.44 -11.43
C PRO A 130 2.35 -13.12 -11.63
N SER A 131 1.49 -13.50 -10.69
CA SER A 131 0.05 -13.24 -10.76
C SER A 131 -0.34 -11.92 -10.12
N ASP A 132 0.28 -11.54 -9.02
CA ASP A 132 -0.24 -10.51 -8.13
C ASP A 132 0.56 -9.21 -8.23
N TYR A 133 1.89 -9.27 -8.31
CA TYR A 133 2.76 -8.09 -8.15
C TYR A 133 3.51 -7.68 -9.42
N ARG A 134 3.63 -8.57 -10.40
CA ARG A 134 4.23 -8.26 -11.71
C ARG A 134 3.65 -6.98 -12.35
N PRO A 135 2.32 -6.77 -12.36
CA PRO A 135 1.75 -5.58 -12.97
C PRO A 135 2.29 -4.27 -12.38
N LEU A 136 2.54 -4.23 -11.07
CA LEU A 136 3.09 -3.06 -10.40
C LEU A 136 4.54 -2.79 -10.82
N VAL A 137 5.36 -3.85 -10.86
CA VAL A 137 6.78 -3.74 -11.21
C VAL A 137 6.96 -3.41 -12.69
N GLU A 138 6.17 -4.05 -13.57
CA GLU A 138 6.21 -3.75 -15.01
C GLU A 138 5.76 -2.34 -15.31
N PHE A 139 4.70 -1.87 -14.66
CA PHE A 139 4.24 -0.50 -14.78
C PHE A 139 5.34 0.47 -14.31
N ALA A 140 5.92 0.23 -13.14
CA ALA A 140 6.99 1.07 -12.61
C ALA A 140 8.20 1.11 -13.54
N LYS A 141 8.60 -0.04 -14.11
CA LYS A 141 9.68 -0.16 -15.10
C LYS A 141 9.37 0.63 -16.36
N ALA A 142 8.16 0.49 -16.92
CA ALA A 142 7.74 1.20 -18.12
C ALA A 142 7.66 2.72 -17.92
N GLN A 143 7.25 3.17 -16.75
CA GLN A 143 7.14 4.58 -16.36
C GLN A 143 8.43 5.14 -15.73
N GLN A 144 9.49 4.33 -15.65
CA GLN A 144 10.77 4.71 -15.01
C GLN A 144 10.61 5.20 -13.57
N LEU A 145 9.64 4.65 -12.84
CA LEU A 145 9.45 4.98 -11.43
C LEU A 145 10.54 4.31 -10.58
N THR A 146 10.93 5.00 -9.53
CA THR A 146 11.76 4.38 -8.48
C THR A 146 10.93 3.35 -7.73
N VAL A 147 11.49 2.14 -7.54
CA VAL A 147 10.89 1.08 -6.72
C VAL A 147 11.80 0.77 -5.54
N ILE A 148 11.24 0.76 -4.35
CA ILE A 148 11.98 0.46 -3.11
C ILE A 148 11.57 -0.93 -2.62
N ALA A 149 12.56 -1.80 -2.46
CA ALA A 149 12.44 -3.05 -1.73
C ALA A 149 12.36 -2.72 -0.22
N ALA A 150 11.17 -2.78 0.35
CA ALA A 150 10.93 -2.21 1.67
C ALA A 150 11.01 -3.22 2.81
N ASN A 151 10.97 -4.52 2.50
CA ASN A 151 10.88 -5.54 3.54
C ASN A 151 12.22 -5.84 4.23
N ALA A 152 12.13 -6.29 5.48
CA ALA A 152 13.28 -6.83 6.19
C ALA A 152 13.69 -8.19 5.62
N PRO A 153 15.00 -8.54 5.61
CA PRO A 153 15.41 -9.88 5.23
C PRO A 153 14.85 -10.93 6.19
N LYS A 154 14.07 -11.87 5.67
CA LYS A 154 13.40 -12.93 6.45
C LYS A 154 14.34 -13.69 7.42
N PRO A 155 15.58 -14.05 7.05
CA PRO A 155 16.49 -14.72 7.99
C PRO A 155 16.79 -13.87 9.23
N LEU A 156 16.92 -12.54 9.08
CA LEU A 156 17.19 -11.65 10.22
C LEU A 156 15.96 -11.53 11.12
N VAL A 157 14.77 -11.40 10.54
CA VAL A 157 13.51 -11.40 11.30
C VAL A 157 13.31 -12.71 12.07
N SER A 158 13.62 -13.85 11.43
CA SER A 158 13.55 -15.17 12.10
C SER A 158 14.47 -15.26 13.31
N CYS A 159 15.69 -14.73 13.21
CA CYS A 159 16.61 -14.68 14.34
C CYS A 159 16.07 -13.79 15.49
N VAL A 160 15.45 -12.64 15.20
CA VAL A 160 14.79 -11.83 16.24
C VAL A 160 13.66 -12.60 16.92
N GLY A 161 12.90 -13.39 16.16
CA GLY A 161 11.84 -14.23 16.71
C GLY A 161 12.34 -15.38 17.61
N GLN A 162 13.54 -15.85 17.40
CA GLN A 162 14.16 -16.94 18.16
C GLN A 162 14.93 -16.42 19.37
N GLU A 163 15.79 -15.43 19.16
CA GLU A 163 16.78 -14.95 20.12
C GLU A 163 16.32 -13.70 20.91
N GLY A 164 15.30 -13.01 20.43
CA GLY A 164 14.86 -11.72 20.98
C GLY A 164 15.47 -10.51 20.25
N PRO A 165 14.96 -9.30 20.55
CA PRO A 165 15.42 -8.07 19.89
C PRO A 165 16.88 -7.73 20.20
N GLU A 166 17.43 -8.16 21.32
CA GLU A 166 18.82 -7.93 21.73
C GLU A 166 19.83 -8.61 20.79
N TRP A 167 19.37 -9.60 20.01
CA TRP A 167 20.18 -10.21 18.97
C TRP A 167 20.63 -9.21 17.90
N LEU A 168 19.86 -8.17 17.68
CA LEU A 168 20.18 -7.11 16.71
C LEU A 168 21.49 -6.39 17.01
N ASP A 169 21.87 -6.28 18.28
CA ASP A 169 23.12 -5.65 18.72
C ASP A 169 24.36 -6.46 18.35
N LYS A 170 24.19 -7.76 18.08
CA LYS A 170 25.25 -8.68 17.65
C LYS A 170 25.53 -8.60 16.14
N LEU A 171 24.68 -7.90 15.37
CA LEU A 171 24.80 -7.83 13.93
C LEU A 171 25.93 -6.89 13.50
N PRO A 172 26.71 -7.27 12.48
CA PRO A 172 27.61 -6.33 11.83
C PRO A 172 26.81 -5.20 11.15
N ALA A 173 27.41 -4.01 11.10
CA ALA A 173 26.72 -2.79 10.61
C ALA A 173 26.05 -2.98 9.23
N SER A 174 26.64 -3.71 8.32
CA SER A 174 26.10 -4.01 6.99
C SER A 174 24.79 -4.80 7.03
N ARG A 175 24.65 -5.71 7.99
CA ARG A 175 23.40 -6.47 8.22
C ARG A 175 22.41 -5.65 9.04
N ARG A 176 22.90 -4.97 10.07
CA ARG A 176 22.05 -4.15 10.94
C ARG A 176 21.35 -3.02 10.17
N SER A 177 22.00 -2.48 9.14
CA SER A 177 21.42 -1.44 8.27
C SER A 177 20.24 -1.90 7.42
N GLN A 178 20.04 -3.20 7.26
CA GLN A 178 18.90 -3.77 6.52
C GLN A 178 17.61 -3.84 7.34
N LEU A 179 17.70 -3.57 8.64
CA LEU A 179 16.59 -3.56 9.58
C LEU A 179 16.31 -2.15 10.09
N ALA A 180 15.20 -1.97 10.78
CA ALA A 180 14.91 -0.72 11.46
C ALA A 180 16.00 -0.37 12.48
N ARG A 181 16.29 0.93 12.64
CA ARG A 181 17.27 1.40 13.62
C ARG A 181 16.84 1.08 15.03
N GLU A 182 15.55 1.29 15.31
CA GLU A 182 14.92 1.07 16.62
C GLU A 182 13.64 0.27 16.39
N LEU A 183 13.28 -0.56 17.34
CA LEU A 183 12.02 -1.28 17.37
C LEU A 183 11.10 -0.65 18.42
N THR A 184 9.88 -0.30 18.02
CA THR A 184 8.85 0.20 18.94
C THR A 184 8.17 -0.99 19.60
N LEU A 185 8.64 -1.38 20.79
CA LEU A 185 8.15 -2.55 21.53
C LEU A 185 7.31 -2.17 22.76
N GLY A 186 6.91 -0.91 22.88
CA GLY A 186 6.06 -0.40 23.97
C GLY A 186 4.65 -1.01 23.96
N ASP A 187 3.91 -0.76 25.03
CA ASP A 187 2.49 -1.16 25.13
C ASP A 187 1.62 -0.09 24.44
N ASP A 188 1.43 -0.28 23.15
CA ASP A 188 0.62 0.59 22.30
C ASP A 188 -0.59 -0.19 21.71
N PRO A 189 -1.55 0.46 21.06
CA PRO A 189 -2.70 -0.21 20.45
C PRO A 189 -2.32 -1.26 19.41
N TYR A 190 -1.18 -1.11 18.74
CA TYR A 190 -0.70 -2.10 17.78
C TYR A 190 -0.26 -3.38 18.48
N ARG A 191 0.55 -3.26 19.55
CA ARG A 191 0.95 -4.40 20.37
C ARG A 191 -0.26 -5.11 20.98
N GLN A 192 -1.20 -4.36 21.54
CA GLN A 192 -2.42 -4.92 22.13
C GLN A 192 -3.21 -5.73 21.11
N LYS A 193 -3.40 -5.19 19.91
CA LYS A 193 -4.07 -5.89 18.80
C LYS A 193 -3.31 -7.14 18.35
N PHE A 194 -1.99 -7.04 18.23
CA PHE A 194 -1.15 -8.19 17.86
C PHE A 194 -1.24 -9.30 18.91
N MET A 195 -1.06 -8.95 20.20
CA MET A 195 -1.15 -9.91 21.28
C MET A 195 -2.53 -10.58 21.39
N ALA A 196 -3.61 -9.82 21.16
CA ALA A 196 -4.97 -10.36 21.12
C ALA A 196 -5.22 -11.36 19.98
N SER A 197 -4.43 -11.29 18.90
CA SER A 197 -4.51 -12.23 17.78
C SER A 197 -3.76 -13.56 18.03
N LEU A 198 -2.93 -13.61 19.06
CA LEU A 198 -2.16 -14.81 19.42
C LEU A 198 -3.00 -15.70 20.33
N HIS A 199 -3.28 -16.91 19.85
CA HIS A 199 -4.09 -17.87 20.61
C HIS A 199 -3.26 -18.85 21.46
N HIS A 200 -1.92 -18.88 21.26
CA HIS A 200 -1.00 -19.84 21.88
C HIS A 200 0.38 -19.20 22.13
N GLY A 201 1.08 -19.72 23.13
CA GLY A 201 2.43 -19.34 23.51
C GLY A 201 2.51 -18.74 24.91
N ASP A 202 3.71 -18.76 25.49
CA ASP A 202 4.03 -18.07 26.74
C ASP A 202 4.30 -16.57 26.50
N ALA A 203 4.38 -15.80 27.56
CA ALA A 203 4.57 -14.35 27.50
C ALA A 203 5.88 -13.97 26.75
N ASP A 204 6.97 -14.69 27.03
CA ASP A 204 8.28 -14.40 26.43
C ASP A 204 8.32 -14.75 24.95
N GLY A 205 7.76 -15.91 24.59
CA GLY A 205 7.62 -16.31 23.18
C GLY A 205 6.75 -15.33 22.39
N ASN A 206 5.66 -14.86 22.98
CA ASN A 206 4.78 -13.87 22.35
C ASN A 206 5.47 -12.50 22.22
N ALA A 207 6.27 -12.09 23.21
CA ALA A 207 7.07 -10.87 23.12
C ALA A 207 8.12 -10.96 22.00
N ARG A 208 8.81 -12.10 21.85
CA ARG A 208 9.74 -12.32 20.73
C ARG A 208 9.03 -12.32 19.38
N ARG A 209 7.84 -12.92 19.27
CA ARG A 209 7.03 -12.86 18.04
C ARG A 209 6.64 -11.43 17.69
N PHE A 210 6.27 -10.63 18.68
CA PHE A 210 5.98 -9.22 18.47
C PHE A 210 7.23 -8.44 18.02
N ALA A 211 8.38 -8.69 18.63
CA ALA A 211 9.64 -8.08 18.20
C ALA A 211 10.01 -8.46 16.75
N ALA A 212 9.79 -9.72 16.36
CA ALA A 212 9.97 -10.16 14.99
C ALA A 212 9.02 -9.45 14.04
N GLN A 213 7.73 -9.34 14.37
CA GLN A 213 6.76 -8.60 13.58
C GLN A 213 7.14 -7.13 13.45
N THR A 214 7.50 -6.48 14.54
CA THR A 214 7.94 -5.08 14.53
C THR A 214 9.21 -4.90 13.69
N SER A 215 10.17 -5.85 13.74
CA SER A 215 11.36 -5.81 12.91
C SER A 215 11.07 -6.01 11.42
N TRP A 216 9.94 -6.64 11.09
CA TRP A 216 9.41 -6.75 9.74
C TRP A 216 8.78 -5.45 9.26
N ASP A 217 7.98 -4.79 10.10
CA ASP A 217 7.19 -3.60 9.75
C ASP A 217 8.01 -2.30 9.75
N GLU A 218 8.91 -2.12 10.72
CA GLU A 218 9.66 -0.87 10.91
C GLU A 218 10.57 -0.45 9.74
N PRO A 219 11.18 -1.36 8.94
CA PRO A 219 11.95 -0.96 7.76
C PRO A 219 11.15 -0.11 6.77
N TRP A 220 9.84 -0.27 6.72
CA TRP A 220 8.93 0.53 5.92
C TRP A 220 8.96 2.00 6.33
N ARG A 221 8.89 2.29 7.62
CA ARG A 221 8.99 3.66 8.14
C ARG A 221 10.30 4.33 7.74
N ARG A 222 11.39 3.56 7.70
CA ARG A 222 12.70 4.07 7.28
C ARG A 222 12.80 4.27 5.77
N ALA A 223 12.20 3.40 4.98
CA ALA A 223 12.12 3.60 3.54
C ALA A 223 11.49 4.96 3.24
N TRP A 224 10.46 5.35 3.97
CA TRP A 224 9.81 6.67 3.83
C TRP A 224 10.71 7.83 4.22
N SER A 225 11.50 7.71 5.28
CA SER A 225 12.43 8.77 5.67
C SER A 225 13.56 8.97 4.65
N ILE A 226 13.98 7.92 3.98
CA ILE A 226 14.96 7.99 2.89
C ILE A 226 14.34 8.67 1.66
N ILE A 227 13.10 8.31 1.33
CA ILE A 227 12.36 8.91 0.22
C ILE A 227 12.19 10.41 0.45
N SER A 228 11.70 10.82 1.63
CA SER A 228 11.47 12.23 1.95
C SER A 228 12.76 13.07 2.01
N SER A 229 13.92 12.46 2.20
CA SER A 229 15.22 13.14 2.18
C SER A 229 15.90 13.17 0.80
N SER A 230 15.51 12.26 -0.11
CA SER A 230 16.15 12.05 -1.41
C SER A 230 15.35 12.64 -2.58
N ILE A 231 14.10 13.00 -2.36
CA ILE A 231 13.18 13.47 -3.38
C ILE A 231 12.91 14.96 -3.15
N PRO A 232 12.92 15.79 -4.19
CA PRO A 232 12.52 17.20 -4.08
C PRO A 232 11.15 17.33 -3.41
N ALA A 233 10.96 18.39 -2.63
CA ALA A 233 9.68 18.68 -1.99
C ALA A 233 8.55 18.59 -3.02
N GLY A 234 7.63 17.64 -2.83
CA GLY A 234 6.51 17.42 -3.74
C GLY A 234 6.33 16.00 -4.28
N ALA A 235 7.13 15.02 -3.87
CA ALA A 235 6.94 13.63 -4.31
C ALA A 235 6.03 12.83 -3.38
N SER A 236 5.20 11.95 -3.95
CA SER A 236 4.35 11.01 -3.22
C SER A 236 4.87 9.57 -3.33
N CYS A 237 4.57 8.76 -2.34
CA CYS A 237 4.98 7.35 -2.28
C CYS A 237 3.78 6.46 -2.03
N THR A 238 3.68 5.34 -2.77
CA THR A 238 2.67 4.31 -2.56
C THR A 238 3.32 3.05 -2.01
N SER A 239 2.74 2.46 -0.99
CA SER A 239 3.20 1.19 -0.42
C SER A 239 2.00 0.30 -0.11
N PRO A 240 2.00 -0.98 -0.51
CA PRO A 240 1.04 -1.93 0.01
C PRO A 240 1.37 -2.22 1.48
N ALA A 241 0.42 -2.05 2.36
CA ALA A 241 0.58 -2.32 3.78
C ALA A 241 0.23 -3.77 4.13
N THR A 242 0.88 -4.27 5.15
CA THR A 242 0.89 -5.66 5.59
C THR A 242 -0.44 -6.26 6.04
N SER A 243 -0.49 -7.57 5.96
CA SER A 243 -1.57 -8.52 6.17
C SER A 243 -2.29 -8.57 7.53
N THR A 244 -1.97 -7.70 8.48
CA THR A 244 -2.60 -7.73 9.81
C THR A 244 -3.81 -6.80 9.98
N TRP A 245 -4.17 -6.05 8.96
CA TRP A 245 -5.30 -5.13 9.02
C TRP A 245 -6.53 -5.67 8.28
N ARG A 246 -7.48 -6.22 9.02
CA ARG A 246 -8.84 -6.36 8.51
C ARG A 246 -9.50 -4.99 8.55
N GLY A 247 -9.67 -4.38 7.40
CA GLY A 247 -10.35 -3.09 7.24
C GLY A 247 -9.42 -2.10 6.55
N GLY A 248 -9.70 -1.79 5.29
CA GLY A 248 -8.95 -0.82 4.51
C GLY A 248 -9.03 0.57 5.15
N TRP A 249 -7.88 1.11 5.46
CA TRP A 249 -7.73 2.51 5.83
C TRP A 249 -6.69 3.13 4.91
N VAL A 250 -7.10 4.09 4.13
CA VAL A 250 -6.19 5.10 3.59
C VAL A 250 -5.99 6.08 4.73
N SER A 251 -4.87 6.00 5.44
CA SER A 251 -4.57 6.97 6.47
C SER A 251 -3.79 8.14 5.87
N ARG A 252 -4.29 9.34 6.09
CA ARG A 252 -3.54 10.55 5.84
C ARG A 252 -2.33 10.57 6.76
N ALA A 253 -1.12 10.44 6.24
CA ALA A 253 0.07 10.71 7.01
C ALA A 253 0.13 12.23 7.27
N ALA A 254 0.29 12.60 8.53
CA ALA A 254 0.48 13.98 8.91
C ALA A 254 1.77 14.55 8.30
N SER A 255 1.75 15.83 7.97
CA SER A 255 2.88 16.63 7.50
C SER A 255 4.19 16.33 8.27
N PRO A 256 5.37 16.48 7.67
CA PRO A 256 6.69 16.22 8.29
C PRO A 256 6.92 16.84 9.66
N ALA A 257 6.16 17.87 10.04
CA ALA A 257 6.17 18.47 11.37
C ALA A 257 5.69 17.52 12.50
N ALA A 258 4.94 16.45 12.18
CA ALA A 258 4.46 15.48 13.15
C ALA A 258 5.42 14.31 13.39
N ILE A 259 6.49 14.20 12.61
CA ILE A 259 7.50 13.12 12.70
C ILE A 259 8.67 13.52 13.64
N ARG A 260 8.65 14.74 14.18
CA ARG A 260 9.67 15.22 15.12
C ARG A 260 9.18 15.09 16.57
N ARG A 261 8.80 13.92 17.02
CA ARG A 261 8.79 13.60 18.46
C ARG A 261 9.02 12.12 18.65
#